data_1c86a3743f16b0e8a088ae8f546afae6
#
_entry.id   1c86a3743f16b0e8a088ae8f546afae6
#
_cell.length_a   1.000
_cell.length_b   1.000
_cell.length_c   1.000
_cell.angle_alpha   90.00
_cell.angle_beta   90.00
_cell.angle_gamma   90.00
#
_symmetry.space_group_name_H-M   'P 1'
#
loop_
_entity.id
_entity.type
_entity.pdbx_description
1 polymer ?
#
loop_
_entity_poly.entity_id
_entity_poly.type
_entity_poly.pdbx_seq_one_letter_code
_entity_poly.pdbx_strand_id
1 'polypeptide(L)'
;MLGRVRNLLLLLVVAFAAFAGAQNVVVMQSADAKTLDPTQNRETPTFNVMLHLFDALVFKNPDGTFAPGLAESWSALDDLTWEFHLRDGVKFHDGEPLTADAVKFTVERIKDPEAASPIAGGYAFIDHVEVVDPLTVRIVTNAPTPLAEVYFSEIFIVPPAYYQRVGAAEFATHPVGTGPFKFVGWTRDVSLTLAPNADYWRGAPSLPGIVFQPVPEAITRFSSLSAGEADIITQVPPSLTAAVDGATNAHLATVDGARVLYIGINTTGENAALKDPRVRQALNYAVDRNGIVQGIFGGLATATTGLLTPIDFGYDPELAPYPYDPERARALLAEAGYASGLSLVLGTPNGRYVNDVQVAQAVAAQLQAVGVTVDLQVREYGAYVGELFSGAAPDLFLIGWGNAPFDADFVYWNLLRTDQLLSYYSNPELDALIDVGHTTIDRSERLAAYLSAAVIIQDEAPMIFLYKQKDAYGVSDRLVWEPRADEFIYLYGATLK
;
A
#
# COMPACT_ATOMS: atom_id res chain seq x y z
N MET A 1 -70.32 -17.39 -45.60
CA MET A 1 -70.24 -18.24 -44.40
C MET A 1 -68.99 -17.85 -43.66
N LEU A 2 -69.16 -17.14 -42.57
CA LEU A 2 -68.07 -16.59 -41.78
C LEU A 2 -67.55 -17.65 -40.78
N GLY A 3 -66.25 -18.01 -40.88
CA GLY A 3 -65.56 -18.85 -39.92
C GLY A 3 -64.73 -17.97 -39.00
N ARG A 4 -65.03 -17.93 -37.69
CA ARG A 4 -64.35 -17.20 -36.64
C ARG A 4 -63.06 -17.93 -36.31
N VAL A 5 -61.89 -17.25 -36.54
CA VAL A 5 -60.57 -17.66 -35.98
C VAL A 5 -60.45 -16.99 -34.64
N ARG A 6 -60.35 -17.78 -33.59
CA ARG A 6 -60.20 -17.34 -32.19
C ARG A 6 -58.71 -17.46 -31.82
N ASN A 7 -58.05 -16.31 -31.82
CA ASN A 7 -56.63 -16.22 -31.37
C ASN A 7 -56.55 -16.49 -29.86
N LEU A 8 -55.88 -17.58 -29.51
CA LEU A 8 -55.48 -17.88 -28.14
C LEU A 8 -54.08 -17.24 -27.90
N LEU A 9 -54.07 -16.09 -27.23
CA LEU A 9 -52.85 -15.52 -26.70
C LEU A 9 -52.44 -16.33 -25.47
N LEU A 10 -51.39 -17.16 -25.58
CA LEU A 10 -50.71 -17.73 -24.43
C LEU A 10 -49.79 -16.64 -23.84
N LEU A 11 -50.20 -16.06 -22.71
CA LEU A 11 -49.31 -15.28 -21.85
C LEU A 11 -48.36 -16.26 -21.14
N LEU A 12 -47.10 -16.30 -21.59
CA LEU A 12 -46.01 -16.94 -20.86
C LEU A 12 -45.61 -16.01 -19.70
N VAL A 13 -46.17 -16.24 -18.52
CA VAL A 13 -45.68 -15.63 -17.29
C VAL A 13 -44.39 -16.38 -16.90
N VAL A 14 -43.23 -15.82 -17.23
CA VAL A 14 -41.98 -16.27 -16.71
C VAL A 14 -41.94 -15.79 -15.26
N ALA A 15 -42.28 -16.67 -14.33
CA ALA A 15 -42.06 -16.45 -12.91
C ALA A 15 -40.54 -16.45 -12.68
N PHE A 16 -39.94 -15.30 -12.57
CA PHE A 16 -38.65 -15.16 -11.92
C PHE A 16 -38.87 -15.54 -10.46
N ALA A 17 -38.54 -16.78 -10.12
CA ALA A 17 -38.32 -17.18 -8.73
C ALA A 17 -37.10 -16.40 -8.27
N ALA A 18 -37.33 -15.31 -7.55
CA ALA A 18 -36.27 -14.68 -6.76
C ALA A 18 -35.82 -15.73 -5.75
N PHE A 19 -34.77 -16.45 -6.07
CA PHE A 19 -33.96 -17.11 -5.05
C PHE A 19 -33.42 -15.96 -4.19
N ALA A 20 -33.96 -15.81 -2.97
CA ALA A 20 -33.37 -15.05 -1.90
C ALA A 20 -32.12 -15.82 -1.42
N GLY A 21 -31.18 -16.05 -2.32
CA GLY A 21 -29.79 -16.40 -1.99
C GLY A 21 -29.09 -15.14 -1.51
N ALA A 22 -28.26 -15.27 -0.51
CA ALA A 22 -27.49 -14.15 0.01
C ALA A 22 -26.77 -13.46 -1.17
N GLN A 23 -26.96 -12.16 -1.28
CA GLN A 23 -26.40 -11.36 -2.38
C GLN A 23 -24.89 -11.20 -2.19
N ASN A 24 -24.08 -11.37 -3.24
CA ASN A 24 -22.64 -11.15 -3.21
C ASN A 24 -22.29 -9.81 -2.58
N VAL A 25 -21.11 -9.74 -1.96
CA VAL A 25 -20.52 -8.49 -1.51
C VAL A 25 -19.93 -7.76 -2.71
N VAL A 26 -20.33 -6.51 -2.90
CA VAL A 26 -19.87 -5.66 -4.01
C VAL A 26 -18.84 -4.66 -3.51
N VAL A 27 -17.62 -4.74 -4.05
CA VAL A 27 -16.51 -3.81 -3.77
C VAL A 27 -16.33 -2.91 -4.98
N MET A 28 -16.54 -1.61 -4.82
CA MET A 28 -16.23 -0.62 -5.86
C MET A 28 -14.90 0.07 -5.56
N GLN A 29 -13.94 -0.11 -6.45
CA GLN A 29 -12.62 0.50 -6.42
C GLN A 29 -12.39 1.39 -7.63
N SER A 30 -11.37 2.28 -7.58
CA SER A 30 -11.16 3.30 -8.60
C SER A 30 -10.64 2.76 -9.94
N ALA A 31 -10.10 1.55 -9.97
CA ALA A 31 -9.52 0.93 -11.16
C ALA A 31 -9.78 -0.58 -11.20
N ASP A 32 -9.77 -1.16 -12.40
CA ASP A 32 -9.83 -2.61 -12.59
C ASP A 32 -8.49 -3.28 -12.25
N ALA A 33 -8.52 -4.58 -12.02
CA ALA A 33 -7.31 -5.40 -11.97
C ALA A 33 -6.61 -5.39 -13.34
N LYS A 34 -5.28 -5.31 -13.35
CA LYS A 34 -4.53 -5.33 -14.62
C LYS A 34 -4.33 -6.75 -15.16
N THR A 35 -4.15 -7.70 -14.27
CA THR A 35 -3.90 -9.12 -14.55
C THR A 35 -4.35 -9.94 -13.35
N LEU A 36 -4.58 -11.23 -13.54
CA LEU A 36 -4.81 -12.17 -12.43
C LEU A 36 -3.64 -13.15 -12.26
N ASP A 37 -2.51 -12.89 -12.94
CA ASP A 37 -1.24 -13.58 -12.67
C ASP A 37 -0.48 -12.82 -11.56
N PRO A 38 -0.34 -13.41 -10.37
CA PRO A 38 0.28 -12.72 -9.22
C PRO A 38 1.77 -12.42 -9.41
N THR A 39 2.41 -13.07 -10.40
CA THR A 39 3.81 -12.81 -10.73
C THR A 39 4.00 -11.58 -11.62
N GLN A 40 2.92 -10.90 -12.03
CA GLN A 40 2.95 -9.84 -13.05
C GLN A 40 2.47 -8.47 -12.56
N ASN A 41 2.00 -8.33 -11.32
CA ASN A 41 1.53 -7.04 -10.81
C ASN A 41 1.43 -7.01 -9.28
N ARG A 42 1.63 -5.82 -8.70
CA ARG A 42 1.47 -5.53 -7.26
C ARG A 42 0.67 -4.24 -6.98
N GLU A 43 -0.05 -3.72 -7.95
CA GLU A 43 -0.91 -2.55 -7.70
C GLU A 43 -2.10 -2.92 -6.82
N THR A 44 -2.46 -2.02 -5.90
CA THR A 44 -3.50 -2.26 -4.89
C THR A 44 -4.82 -2.80 -5.45
N PRO A 45 -5.41 -2.26 -6.55
CA PRO A 45 -6.66 -2.80 -7.08
C PRO A 45 -6.57 -4.24 -7.58
N THR A 46 -5.42 -4.61 -8.15
CA THR A 46 -5.13 -5.99 -8.59
C THR A 46 -4.88 -6.89 -7.38
N PHE A 47 -4.09 -6.41 -6.41
CA PHE A 47 -3.73 -7.15 -5.21
C PHE A 47 -4.96 -7.48 -4.36
N ASN A 48 -5.92 -6.56 -4.26
CA ASN A 48 -7.20 -6.79 -3.60
C ASN A 48 -7.96 -8.01 -4.14
N VAL A 49 -7.90 -8.26 -5.44
CA VAL A 49 -8.49 -9.46 -6.05
C VAL A 49 -7.63 -10.69 -5.74
N MET A 50 -6.31 -10.58 -5.88
CA MET A 50 -5.36 -11.70 -5.71
C MET A 50 -5.38 -12.28 -4.29
N LEU A 51 -5.53 -11.45 -3.25
CA LEU A 51 -5.67 -11.86 -1.85
C LEU A 51 -6.82 -12.84 -1.60
N HIS A 52 -7.81 -12.91 -2.50
CA HIS A 52 -8.93 -13.83 -2.39
C HIS A 52 -8.75 -15.11 -3.21
N LEU A 53 -7.90 -15.05 -4.24
CA LEU A 53 -7.65 -16.18 -5.16
C LEU A 53 -6.46 -17.04 -4.72
N PHE A 54 -5.48 -16.45 -4.05
CA PHE A 54 -4.20 -17.08 -3.74
C PHE A 54 -3.87 -16.92 -2.25
N ASP A 55 -3.00 -17.81 -1.77
CA ASP A 55 -2.31 -17.66 -0.50
C ASP A 55 -0.79 -17.60 -0.73
N ALA A 56 -0.09 -16.99 0.22
CA ALA A 56 1.36 -16.94 0.32
C ALA A 56 1.88 -17.93 1.38
N LEU A 57 3.20 -18.09 1.44
CA LEU A 57 3.84 -18.92 2.49
C LEU A 57 3.52 -18.43 3.89
N VAL A 58 3.52 -17.11 4.06
CA VAL A 58 3.32 -16.41 5.33
C VAL A 58 2.15 -15.45 5.16
N PHE A 59 1.34 -15.28 6.18
CA PHE A 59 0.24 -14.32 6.21
C PHE A 59 0.64 -13.08 7.01
N LYS A 60 0.48 -11.88 6.45
CA LYS A 60 0.70 -10.61 7.16
C LYS A 60 -0.59 -10.12 7.81
N ASN A 61 -0.60 -10.02 9.13
CA ASN A 61 -1.70 -9.48 9.91
C ASN A 61 -1.86 -7.97 9.71
N PRO A 62 -3.04 -7.39 10.03
CA PRO A 62 -3.26 -5.95 9.94
C PRO A 62 -2.31 -5.09 10.79
N ASP A 63 -1.75 -5.65 11.85
CA ASP A 63 -0.77 -5.00 12.75
C ASP A 63 0.68 -5.15 12.30
N GLY A 64 0.92 -5.72 11.09
CA GLY A 64 2.25 -5.93 10.53
C GLY A 64 2.96 -7.19 11.02
N THR A 65 2.40 -7.93 11.99
CA THR A 65 2.96 -9.21 12.43
C THR A 65 2.70 -10.32 11.41
N PHE A 66 3.47 -11.41 11.50
CA PHE A 66 3.33 -12.55 10.59
C PHE A 66 2.70 -13.75 11.27
N ALA A 67 1.91 -14.48 10.50
CA ALA A 67 1.23 -15.69 10.94
C ALA A 67 1.39 -16.81 9.88
N PRO A 68 1.22 -18.09 10.27
CA PRO A 68 1.25 -19.20 9.34
C PRO A 68 0.25 -19.06 8.18
N GLY A 69 0.79 -19.07 6.95
CA GLY A 69 0.05 -19.13 5.68
C GLY A 69 0.05 -20.56 5.13
N LEU A 70 0.51 -20.75 3.89
CA LEU A 70 0.73 -22.09 3.30
C LEU A 70 1.86 -22.85 4.01
N ALA A 71 2.81 -22.15 4.62
CA ALA A 71 3.73 -22.74 5.59
C ALA A 71 3.08 -22.76 6.97
N GLU A 72 3.13 -23.89 7.67
CA GLU A 72 2.69 -24.00 9.06
C GLU A 72 3.74 -23.49 10.05
N SER A 73 5.02 -23.50 9.61
CA SER A 73 6.15 -22.94 10.34
C SER A 73 7.29 -22.55 9.39
N TRP A 74 8.10 -21.61 9.81
CA TRP A 74 9.33 -21.22 9.11
C TRP A 74 10.36 -20.71 10.10
N SER A 75 11.63 -20.76 9.72
CA SER A 75 12.75 -20.20 10.47
C SER A 75 13.92 -19.87 9.58
N ALA A 76 14.72 -18.89 9.97
CA ALA A 76 16.04 -18.69 9.41
C ALA A 76 16.98 -19.76 9.99
N LEU A 77 17.62 -20.56 9.14
CA LEU A 77 18.66 -21.53 9.54
C LEU A 77 20.00 -20.84 9.77
N ASP A 78 20.24 -19.81 9.00
CA ASP A 78 21.38 -18.88 9.07
C ASP A 78 20.96 -17.54 8.43
N ASP A 79 21.90 -16.60 8.27
CA ASP A 79 21.63 -15.24 7.76
C ASP A 79 21.11 -15.22 6.31
N LEU A 80 21.28 -16.32 5.57
CA LEU A 80 20.93 -16.40 4.14
C LEU A 80 19.85 -17.44 3.83
N THR A 81 19.56 -18.36 4.75
CA THR A 81 18.72 -19.54 4.45
C THR A 81 17.46 -19.55 5.30
N TRP A 82 16.32 -19.48 4.65
CA TRP A 82 15.00 -19.60 5.27
C TRP A 82 14.39 -20.95 4.93
N GLU A 83 14.01 -21.74 5.95
CA GLU A 83 13.32 -23.04 5.77
C GLU A 83 11.84 -22.91 6.10
N PHE A 84 10.99 -23.45 5.24
CA PHE A 84 9.53 -23.46 5.38
C PHE A 84 9.01 -24.90 5.37
N HIS A 85 8.16 -25.21 6.34
CA HIS A 85 7.40 -26.47 6.39
C HIS A 85 5.97 -26.21 5.90
N LEU A 86 5.63 -26.76 4.74
CA LEU A 86 4.31 -26.56 4.11
C LEU A 86 3.23 -27.39 4.81
N ARG A 87 2.00 -26.90 4.78
CA ARG A 87 0.84 -27.63 5.25
C ARG A 87 0.55 -28.82 4.37
N ASP A 88 0.35 -30.00 5.00
CA ASP A 88 -0.13 -31.17 4.28
C ASP A 88 -1.60 -31.04 3.88
N GLY A 89 -1.96 -31.63 2.75
CA GLY A 89 -3.35 -31.72 2.28
C GLY A 89 -3.93 -30.47 1.65
N VAL A 90 -3.19 -29.37 1.54
CA VAL A 90 -3.64 -28.16 0.82
C VAL A 90 -3.71 -28.45 -0.68
N LYS A 91 -4.79 -27.98 -1.32
CA LYS A 91 -5.02 -28.15 -2.76
C LYS A 91 -5.32 -26.81 -3.42
N PHE A 92 -4.86 -26.67 -4.64
CA PHE A 92 -5.30 -25.61 -5.54
C PHE A 92 -6.78 -25.81 -5.93
N HIS A 93 -7.40 -24.79 -6.49
CA HIS A 93 -8.82 -24.77 -6.84
C HIS A 93 -9.23 -25.85 -7.84
N ASP A 94 -8.28 -26.35 -8.65
CA ASP A 94 -8.48 -27.42 -9.62
C ASP A 94 -8.18 -28.83 -9.06
N GLY A 95 -7.72 -28.89 -7.80
CA GLY A 95 -7.42 -30.13 -7.10
C GLY A 95 -5.95 -30.55 -7.13
N GLU A 96 -5.06 -29.84 -7.84
CA GLU A 96 -3.60 -30.02 -7.79
C GLU A 96 -3.12 -29.86 -6.34
N PRO A 97 -2.28 -30.78 -5.78
CA PRO A 97 -1.76 -30.64 -4.42
C PRO A 97 -0.71 -29.54 -4.34
N LEU A 98 -0.70 -28.79 -3.23
CA LEU A 98 0.41 -27.92 -2.89
C LEU A 98 1.64 -28.73 -2.52
N THR A 99 2.79 -28.42 -3.13
CA THR A 99 4.09 -29.01 -2.81
C THR A 99 5.20 -27.98 -2.84
N ALA A 100 6.38 -28.32 -2.33
CA ALA A 100 7.57 -27.49 -2.40
C ALA A 100 7.97 -27.12 -3.84
N ASP A 101 7.66 -27.98 -4.83
CA ASP A 101 7.87 -27.67 -6.26
C ASP A 101 7.02 -26.49 -6.73
N ALA A 102 5.81 -26.29 -6.17
CA ALA A 102 4.99 -25.12 -6.51
C ALA A 102 5.60 -23.81 -6.01
N VAL A 103 6.21 -23.84 -4.83
CA VAL A 103 6.96 -22.69 -4.29
C VAL A 103 8.16 -22.37 -5.18
N LYS A 104 8.97 -23.39 -5.49
CA LYS A 104 10.12 -23.24 -6.38
C LYS A 104 9.73 -22.70 -7.74
N PHE A 105 8.73 -23.28 -8.37
CA PHE A 105 8.21 -22.84 -9.66
C PHE A 105 7.77 -21.36 -9.63
N THR A 106 7.05 -20.95 -8.60
CA THR A 106 6.57 -19.58 -8.48
C THR A 106 7.73 -18.58 -8.37
N VAL A 107 8.72 -18.85 -7.52
CA VAL A 107 9.88 -17.97 -7.34
C VAL A 107 10.74 -17.93 -8.61
N GLU A 108 11.04 -19.08 -9.21
CA GLU A 108 11.82 -19.17 -10.44
C GLU A 108 11.13 -18.39 -11.58
N ARG A 109 9.80 -18.50 -11.69
CA ARG A 109 9.02 -17.75 -12.66
C ARG A 109 9.09 -16.22 -12.46
N ILE A 110 9.05 -15.73 -11.22
CA ILE A 110 9.22 -14.29 -10.95
C ILE A 110 10.60 -13.82 -11.42
N LYS A 111 11.63 -14.63 -11.26
CA LYS A 111 13.02 -14.32 -11.58
C LYS A 111 13.41 -14.61 -13.04
N ASP A 112 12.57 -15.34 -13.78
CA ASP A 112 12.85 -15.71 -15.17
C ASP A 112 12.86 -14.46 -16.08
N PRO A 113 13.98 -14.14 -16.74
CA PRO A 113 14.05 -13.03 -17.65
C PRO A 113 13.08 -13.13 -18.84
N GLU A 114 12.73 -14.36 -19.28
CA GLU A 114 11.79 -14.59 -20.38
C GLU A 114 10.34 -14.29 -19.94
N ALA A 115 10.03 -14.47 -18.66
CA ALA A 115 8.74 -14.09 -18.11
C ALA A 115 8.55 -12.56 -18.01
N ALA A 116 9.64 -11.79 -18.08
CA ALA A 116 9.67 -10.33 -18.03
C ALA A 116 8.79 -9.76 -16.90
N SER A 117 8.85 -10.39 -15.71
CA SER A 117 8.05 -10.01 -14.56
C SER A 117 8.42 -8.59 -14.09
N PRO A 118 7.46 -7.64 -14.05
CA PRO A 118 7.73 -6.28 -13.58
C PRO A 118 8.07 -6.21 -12.09
N ILE A 119 7.82 -7.29 -11.34
CA ILE A 119 8.13 -7.36 -9.91
C ILE A 119 9.45 -8.09 -9.62
N ALA A 120 10.15 -8.60 -10.63
CA ALA A 120 11.39 -9.37 -10.48
C ALA A 120 12.46 -8.64 -9.66
N GLY A 121 12.58 -7.32 -9.83
CA GLY A 121 13.54 -6.48 -9.07
C GLY A 121 13.35 -6.57 -7.56
N GLY A 122 12.10 -6.63 -7.09
CA GLY A 122 11.78 -6.77 -5.67
C GLY A 122 12.15 -8.13 -5.07
N TYR A 123 12.43 -9.14 -5.91
CA TYR A 123 12.83 -10.49 -5.49
C TYR A 123 14.27 -10.84 -5.90
N ALA A 124 15.05 -9.87 -6.35
CA ALA A 124 16.44 -10.06 -6.74
C ALA A 124 17.32 -10.55 -5.57
N PHE A 125 16.88 -10.31 -4.32
CA PHE A 125 17.56 -10.78 -3.12
C PHE A 125 17.52 -12.31 -2.97
N ILE A 126 16.58 -13.04 -3.59
CA ILE A 126 16.55 -14.49 -3.58
C ILE A 126 17.61 -15.01 -4.56
N ASP A 127 18.53 -15.83 -4.09
CA ASP A 127 19.51 -16.51 -4.94
C ASP A 127 18.84 -17.70 -5.63
N HIS A 128 18.37 -18.69 -4.87
CA HIS A 128 17.69 -19.88 -5.40
C HIS A 128 16.72 -20.51 -4.38
N VAL A 129 15.95 -21.49 -4.85
CA VAL A 129 15.01 -22.27 -4.03
C VAL A 129 15.39 -23.75 -4.09
N GLU A 130 15.56 -24.38 -2.92
CA GLU A 130 15.84 -25.80 -2.76
C GLU A 130 14.60 -26.54 -2.29
N VAL A 131 14.24 -27.62 -3.01
CA VAL A 131 13.23 -28.58 -2.55
C VAL A 131 13.93 -29.65 -1.72
N VAL A 132 13.68 -29.66 -0.40
CA VAL A 132 14.26 -30.64 0.51
C VAL A 132 13.47 -31.94 0.46
N ASP A 133 12.14 -31.81 0.54
CA ASP A 133 11.16 -32.91 0.36
C ASP A 133 9.83 -32.30 -0.13
N PRO A 134 8.77 -33.07 -0.40
CA PRO A 134 7.51 -32.54 -0.93
C PRO A 134 6.85 -31.42 -0.10
N LEU A 135 7.12 -31.35 1.20
CA LEU A 135 6.54 -30.36 2.11
C LEU A 135 7.59 -29.46 2.79
N THR A 136 8.87 -29.59 2.45
CA THR A 136 9.94 -28.75 3.00
C THR A 136 10.69 -28.05 1.88
N VAL A 137 10.72 -26.73 1.93
CA VAL A 137 11.42 -25.88 0.96
C VAL A 137 12.34 -24.88 1.67
N ARG A 138 13.51 -24.64 1.07
CA ARG A 138 14.44 -23.59 1.48
C ARG A 138 14.49 -22.49 0.44
N ILE A 139 14.44 -21.26 0.89
CA ILE A 139 14.68 -20.07 0.08
C ILE A 139 16.02 -19.49 0.54
N VAL A 140 17.00 -19.48 -0.37
CA VAL A 140 18.35 -18.97 -0.11
C VAL A 140 18.44 -17.57 -0.68
N THR A 141 18.95 -16.63 0.11
CA THR A 141 19.14 -15.23 -0.26
C THR A 141 20.60 -14.95 -0.58
N ASN A 142 20.89 -13.93 -1.37
CA ASN A 142 22.25 -13.54 -1.76
C ASN A 142 22.91 -12.57 -0.74
N ALA A 143 22.12 -12.06 0.21
CA ALA A 143 22.55 -11.25 1.34
C ALA A 143 21.54 -11.39 2.49
N PRO A 144 21.92 -11.09 3.74
CA PRO A 144 20.96 -10.99 4.83
C PRO A 144 19.80 -10.07 4.46
N THR A 145 18.57 -10.53 4.61
CA THR A 145 17.39 -9.80 4.13
C THR A 145 16.36 -9.68 5.26
N PRO A 146 16.40 -8.59 6.04
CA PRO A 146 15.52 -8.40 7.19
C PRO A 146 14.02 -8.35 6.84
N LEU A 147 13.71 -7.89 5.62
CA LEU A 147 12.32 -7.84 5.11
C LEU A 147 11.87 -9.13 4.41
N ALA A 148 12.62 -10.24 4.54
CA ALA A 148 12.30 -11.50 3.85
C ALA A 148 10.88 -11.97 4.13
N GLU A 149 10.40 -11.92 5.39
CA GLU A 149 9.04 -12.32 5.76
C GLU A 149 7.96 -11.47 5.07
N VAL A 150 8.20 -10.16 4.88
CA VAL A 150 7.32 -9.28 4.11
C VAL A 150 7.17 -9.80 2.69
N TYR A 151 8.29 -10.05 2.01
CA TYR A 151 8.28 -10.56 0.65
C TYR A 151 7.65 -11.95 0.56
N PHE A 152 7.91 -12.83 1.53
CA PHE A 152 7.29 -14.16 1.57
C PHE A 152 5.78 -14.12 1.82
N SER A 153 5.26 -13.04 2.43
CA SER A 153 3.82 -12.82 2.58
C SER A 153 3.13 -12.28 1.31
N GLU A 154 3.91 -11.95 0.28
CA GLU A 154 3.40 -11.39 -0.98
C GLU A 154 3.74 -12.28 -2.20
N ILE A 155 4.47 -13.39 -2.02
CA ILE A 155 4.66 -14.42 -3.04
C ILE A 155 3.44 -15.35 -3.02
N PHE A 156 2.46 -15.05 -3.83
CA PHE A 156 1.29 -15.91 -4.02
C PHE A 156 1.66 -17.15 -4.85
N ILE A 157 1.44 -18.33 -4.27
CA ILE A 157 1.87 -19.58 -4.87
C ILE A 157 0.91 -20.01 -5.98
N VAL A 158 1.47 -20.35 -7.14
CA VAL A 158 0.71 -20.77 -8.33
C VAL A 158 0.88 -22.26 -8.64
N PRO A 159 -0.14 -22.96 -9.23
CA PRO A 159 -0.09 -24.37 -9.55
C PRO A 159 0.76 -24.63 -10.80
N PRO A 160 1.89 -25.35 -10.71
CA PRO A 160 2.78 -25.59 -11.86
C PRO A 160 2.12 -26.33 -13.02
N ALA A 161 1.39 -27.41 -12.73
CA ALA A 161 0.80 -28.24 -13.79
C ALA A 161 -0.31 -27.50 -14.54
N TYR A 162 -1.18 -26.77 -13.82
CA TYR A 162 -2.19 -25.93 -14.46
C TYR A 162 -1.53 -24.84 -15.32
N TYR A 163 -0.57 -24.11 -14.72
CA TYR A 163 0.13 -23.04 -15.42
C TYR A 163 0.81 -23.48 -16.71
N GLN A 164 1.56 -24.61 -16.65
CA GLN A 164 2.24 -25.19 -17.81
C GLN A 164 1.27 -25.65 -18.90
N ARG A 165 0.08 -26.15 -18.50
CA ARG A 165 -0.96 -26.61 -19.42
C ARG A 165 -1.62 -25.45 -20.17
N VAL A 166 -1.94 -24.33 -19.51
CA VAL A 166 -2.72 -23.23 -20.10
C VAL A 166 -1.85 -22.11 -20.65
N GLY A 167 -0.67 -21.90 -20.10
CA GLY A 167 0.25 -20.82 -20.45
C GLY A 167 -0.09 -19.49 -19.78
N ALA A 168 0.84 -18.54 -19.86
CA ALA A 168 0.77 -17.25 -19.15
C ALA A 168 -0.47 -16.42 -19.51
N ALA A 169 -0.83 -16.35 -20.79
CA ALA A 169 -1.94 -15.51 -21.25
C ALA A 169 -3.29 -15.97 -20.73
N GLU A 170 -3.52 -17.28 -20.71
CA GLU A 170 -4.76 -17.86 -20.19
C GLU A 170 -4.79 -17.77 -18.66
N PHE A 171 -3.66 -18.09 -17.98
CA PHE A 171 -3.56 -17.97 -16.53
C PHE A 171 -3.85 -16.55 -16.03
N ALA A 172 -3.40 -15.53 -16.77
CA ALA A 172 -3.64 -14.12 -16.42
C ALA A 172 -5.12 -13.70 -16.44
N THR A 173 -6.00 -14.51 -17.04
CA THR A 173 -7.45 -14.25 -17.13
C THR A 173 -8.31 -15.33 -16.49
N HIS A 174 -7.77 -16.53 -16.31
CA HIS A 174 -8.44 -17.68 -15.67
C HIS A 174 -7.51 -18.29 -14.60
N PRO A 175 -7.31 -17.57 -13.48
CA PRO A 175 -6.37 -18.01 -12.45
C PRO A 175 -6.89 -19.19 -11.66
N VAL A 176 -5.95 -20.01 -11.19
CA VAL A 176 -6.16 -21.06 -10.22
C VAL A 176 -5.17 -20.84 -9.08
N GLY A 177 -5.67 -20.73 -7.86
CA GLY A 177 -4.88 -20.53 -6.64
C GLY A 177 -5.36 -21.45 -5.52
N THR A 178 -4.91 -21.21 -4.30
CA THR A 178 -5.29 -21.96 -3.09
C THR A 178 -6.29 -21.17 -2.21
N GLY A 179 -6.61 -19.95 -2.57
CA GLY A 179 -7.30 -18.96 -1.75
C GLY A 179 -8.75 -19.27 -1.37
N PRO A 180 -9.34 -18.43 -0.48
CA PRO A 180 -10.69 -18.63 0.05
C PRO A 180 -11.80 -18.48 -0.98
N PHE A 181 -11.53 -17.89 -2.14
CA PHE A 181 -12.50 -17.73 -3.21
C PHE A 181 -11.93 -18.24 -4.55
N LYS A 182 -12.82 -18.72 -5.41
CA LYS A 182 -12.52 -19.23 -6.75
C LYS A 182 -12.96 -18.21 -7.80
N PHE A 183 -12.20 -18.11 -8.88
CA PHE A 183 -12.55 -17.29 -10.04
C PHE A 183 -13.83 -17.80 -10.72
N VAL A 184 -14.73 -16.88 -11.07
CA VAL A 184 -15.96 -17.17 -11.82
C VAL A 184 -15.92 -16.51 -13.18
N GLY A 185 -15.57 -15.24 -13.25
CA GLY A 185 -15.55 -14.50 -14.52
C GLY A 185 -15.04 -13.07 -14.34
N TRP A 186 -14.51 -12.54 -15.42
CA TRP A 186 -14.00 -11.18 -15.51
C TRP A 186 -14.37 -10.53 -16.83
N THR A 187 -15.18 -9.49 -16.75
CA THR A 187 -15.45 -8.58 -17.86
C THR A 187 -14.67 -7.30 -17.60
N ARG A 188 -13.60 -7.08 -18.38
CA ARG A 188 -12.70 -5.94 -18.25
C ARG A 188 -13.48 -4.63 -18.11
N ASP A 189 -13.04 -3.77 -17.19
CA ASP A 189 -13.62 -2.46 -16.88
C ASP A 189 -15.12 -2.49 -16.48
N VAL A 190 -15.67 -3.67 -16.18
CA VAL A 190 -17.07 -3.84 -15.76
C VAL A 190 -17.17 -4.54 -14.43
N SER A 191 -16.71 -5.80 -14.33
CA SER A 191 -16.81 -6.56 -13.09
C SER A 191 -15.94 -7.82 -13.10
N LEU A 192 -15.47 -8.19 -11.93
CA LEU A 192 -14.81 -9.45 -11.65
C LEU A 192 -15.54 -10.17 -10.51
N THR A 193 -15.95 -11.42 -10.74
CA THR A 193 -16.78 -12.20 -9.81
C THR A 193 -16.00 -13.39 -9.26
N LEU A 194 -16.10 -13.57 -7.94
CA LEU A 194 -15.51 -14.67 -7.19
C LEU A 194 -16.59 -15.43 -6.42
N ALA A 195 -16.50 -16.76 -6.40
CA ALA A 195 -17.35 -17.65 -5.61
C ALA A 195 -16.59 -18.23 -4.40
N PRO A 196 -17.27 -18.57 -3.29
CA PRO A 196 -16.58 -19.15 -2.13
C PRO A 196 -15.94 -20.51 -2.47
N ASN A 197 -14.75 -20.75 -1.93
CA ASN A 197 -14.08 -22.05 -1.96
C ASN A 197 -14.54 -22.86 -0.74
N ALA A 198 -15.46 -23.80 -0.93
CA ALA A 198 -15.98 -24.64 0.14
C ALA A 198 -14.91 -25.55 0.77
N ASP A 199 -13.85 -25.86 0.00
CA ASP A 199 -12.75 -26.73 0.42
C ASP A 199 -11.51 -25.93 0.89
N TYR A 200 -11.69 -24.65 1.24
CA TYR A 200 -10.57 -23.83 1.67
C TYR A 200 -9.91 -24.39 2.94
N TRP A 201 -8.60 -24.50 2.94
CA TRP A 201 -7.83 -25.15 4.00
C TRP A 201 -7.97 -24.51 5.39
N ARG A 202 -8.36 -23.21 5.49
CA ARG A 202 -8.68 -22.53 6.75
C ARG A 202 -10.18 -22.61 7.10
N GLY A 203 -10.99 -23.31 6.34
CA GLY A 203 -12.44 -23.35 6.42
C GLY A 203 -13.13 -22.50 5.35
N ALA A 204 -14.34 -22.86 4.97
CA ALA A 204 -15.10 -22.14 3.96
C ALA A 204 -15.38 -20.70 4.40
N PRO A 205 -15.27 -19.70 3.50
CA PRO A 205 -15.65 -18.33 3.78
C PRO A 205 -17.16 -18.22 4.03
N SER A 206 -17.57 -17.27 4.88
CA SER A 206 -18.99 -17.04 5.20
C SER A 206 -19.74 -16.22 4.15
N LEU A 207 -19.03 -15.49 3.29
CA LEU A 207 -19.64 -14.68 2.24
C LEU A 207 -20.09 -15.54 1.07
N PRO A 208 -21.24 -15.22 0.44
CA PRO A 208 -21.78 -15.99 -0.69
C PRO A 208 -20.98 -15.80 -1.98
N GLY A 209 -20.18 -14.74 -2.08
CA GLY A 209 -19.31 -14.40 -3.19
C GLY A 209 -18.91 -12.94 -3.11
N ILE A 210 -17.98 -12.53 -3.98
CA ILE A 210 -17.47 -11.16 -4.08
C ILE A 210 -17.57 -10.71 -5.54
N VAL A 211 -17.94 -9.45 -5.73
CA VAL A 211 -17.87 -8.77 -7.03
C VAL A 211 -17.04 -7.52 -6.90
N PHE A 212 -15.92 -7.44 -7.60
CA PHE A 212 -15.15 -6.21 -7.74
C PHE A 212 -15.62 -5.44 -8.98
N GLN A 213 -15.88 -4.15 -8.81
CA GLN A 213 -16.31 -3.24 -9.89
C GLN A 213 -15.39 -2.02 -9.95
N PRO A 214 -14.75 -1.74 -11.10
CA PRO A 214 -13.99 -0.52 -11.30
C PRO A 214 -14.94 0.65 -11.57
N VAL A 215 -14.93 1.63 -10.67
CA VAL A 215 -15.71 2.86 -10.78
C VAL A 215 -14.82 4.04 -10.43
N PRO A 216 -14.23 4.75 -11.42
CA PRO A 216 -13.24 5.80 -11.16
C PRO A 216 -13.79 6.97 -10.33
N GLU A 217 -15.00 7.42 -10.58
CA GLU A 217 -15.58 8.61 -9.96
C GLU A 217 -16.11 8.33 -8.55
N ALA A 218 -15.55 9.01 -7.55
CA ALA A 218 -15.92 8.84 -6.14
C ALA A 218 -17.41 9.13 -5.86
N ILE A 219 -17.99 10.12 -6.55
CA ILE A 219 -19.42 10.47 -6.39
C ILE A 219 -20.33 9.35 -6.90
N THR A 220 -19.94 8.64 -7.96
CA THR A 220 -20.67 7.49 -8.49
C THR A 220 -20.60 6.32 -7.51
N ARG A 221 -19.40 6.02 -6.95
CA ARG A 221 -19.25 5.00 -5.90
C ARG A 221 -20.15 5.30 -4.70
N PHE A 222 -20.16 6.57 -4.23
CA PHE A 222 -21.04 6.98 -3.13
C PHE A 222 -22.52 6.82 -3.46
N SER A 223 -22.94 7.18 -4.67
CA SER A 223 -24.34 7.01 -5.09
C SER A 223 -24.78 5.54 -5.08
N SER A 224 -23.93 4.64 -5.57
CA SER A 224 -24.19 3.19 -5.54
C SER A 224 -24.22 2.62 -4.11
N LEU A 225 -23.33 3.09 -3.21
CA LEU A 225 -23.36 2.71 -1.80
C LEU A 225 -24.71 3.14 -1.15
N SER A 226 -25.12 4.37 -1.38
CA SER A 226 -26.37 4.93 -0.84
C SER A 226 -27.60 4.22 -1.38
N ALA A 227 -27.54 3.72 -2.63
CA ALA A 227 -28.60 2.91 -3.25
C ALA A 227 -28.59 1.44 -2.79
N GLY A 228 -27.59 1.00 -2.03
CA GLY A 228 -27.43 -0.39 -1.62
C GLY A 228 -26.90 -1.32 -2.72
N GLU A 229 -26.32 -0.76 -3.77
CA GLU A 229 -25.70 -1.49 -4.90
C GLU A 229 -24.23 -1.84 -4.65
N ALA A 230 -23.58 -1.15 -3.69
CA ALA A 230 -22.23 -1.42 -3.25
C ALA A 230 -22.17 -1.68 -1.73
N ASP A 231 -21.23 -2.51 -1.29
CA ASP A 231 -20.97 -2.79 0.12
C ASP A 231 -19.71 -2.12 0.65
N ILE A 232 -18.70 -1.98 -0.21
CA ILE A 232 -17.48 -1.23 0.09
C ILE A 232 -17.19 -0.30 -1.07
N ILE A 233 -16.95 0.97 -0.75
CA ILE A 233 -16.37 1.93 -1.68
C ILE A 233 -15.03 2.42 -1.14
N THR A 234 -14.00 2.44 -2.00
CA THR A 234 -12.65 2.86 -1.62
C THR A 234 -12.42 4.34 -1.86
N GLN A 235 -11.38 4.90 -1.24
CA GLN A 235 -10.87 6.25 -1.51
C GLN A 235 -11.97 7.32 -1.45
N VAL A 236 -12.70 7.36 -0.31
CA VAL A 236 -13.71 8.41 -0.05
C VAL A 236 -12.97 9.73 0.18
N PRO A 237 -13.17 10.74 -0.69
CA PRO A 237 -12.49 12.02 -0.51
C PRO A 237 -13.10 12.82 0.67
N PRO A 238 -12.35 13.76 1.28
CA PRO A 238 -12.83 14.57 2.41
C PRO A 238 -14.18 15.26 2.16
N SER A 239 -14.44 15.68 0.92
CA SER A 239 -15.70 16.32 0.53
C SER A 239 -16.93 15.42 0.60
N LEU A 240 -16.76 14.09 0.62
CA LEU A 240 -17.87 13.11 0.68
C LEU A 240 -18.00 12.41 2.03
N THR A 241 -17.05 12.58 2.96
CA THR A 241 -17.08 11.84 4.24
C THR A 241 -18.33 12.09 5.06
N ALA A 242 -18.76 13.35 5.19
CA ALA A 242 -19.99 13.70 5.90
C ALA A 242 -21.24 13.12 5.22
N ALA A 243 -21.24 13.00 3.89
CA ALA A 243 -22.35 12.40 3.16
C ALA A 243 -22.40 10.88 3.34
N VAL A 244 -21.24 10.21 3.36
CA VAL A 244 -21.13 8.77 3.63
C VAL A 244 -21.56 8.47 5.07
N ASP A 245 -21.07 9.24 6.04
CA ASP A 245 -21.38 9.04 7.47
C ASP A 245 -22.85 9.35 7.80
N GLY A 246 -23.47 10.23 7.02
CA GLY A 246 -24.90 10.54 7.13
C GLY A 246 -25.83 9.63 6.32
N ALA A 247 -25.33 8.62 5.63
CA ALA A 247 -26.15 7.68 4.87
C ALA A 247 -26.96 6.77 5.81
N THR A 248 -28.16 6.36 5.39
CA THR A 248 -29.09 5.57 6.23
C THR A 248 -28.78 4.08 6.29
N ASN A 249 -27.91 3.61 5.39
CA ASN A 249 -27.61 2.18 5.18
C ASN A 249 -26.09 1.90 5.09
N ALA A 250 -25.28 2.90 5.41
CA ALA A 250 -23.83 2.81 5.34
C ALA A 250 -23.20 3.77 6.33
N HIS A 251 -21.93 3.55 6.64
CA HIS A 251 -21.12 4.39 7.51
C HIS A 251 -19.73 4.63 6.92
N LEU A 252 -19.05 5.66 7.43
CA LEU A 252 -17.66 5.94 7.12
C LEU A 252 -16.75 5.08 8.01
N ALA A 253 -15.92 4.25 7.38
CA ALA A 253 -14.85 3.54 8.07
C ALA A 253 -13.50 4.19 7.71
N THR A 254 -12.67 4.48 8.70
CA THR A 254 -11.35 5.08 8.49
C THR A 254 -10.28 4.30 9.23
N VAL A 255 -9.08 4.28 8.64
CA VAL A 255 -7.88 3.72 9.26
C VAL A 255 -6.71 4.67 9.02
N ASP A 256 -5.80 4.75 9.97
CA ASP A 256 -4.52 5.42 9.76
C ASP A 256 -3.71 4.62 8.73
N GLY A 257 -3.52 5.21 7.54
CA GLY A 257 -2.79 4.57 6.45
C GLY A 257 -1.27 4.54 6.70
N ALA A 258 -0.57 3.68 5.97
CA ALA A 258 0.90 3.58 6.03
C ALA A 258 1.61 4.66 5.21
N ARG A 259 0.88 5.60 4.60
CA ARG A 259 1.46 6.66 3.77
C ARG A 259 1.69 7.93 4.57
N VAL A 260 2.97 8.36 4.63
CA VAL A 260 3.37 9.66 5.19
C VAL A 260 3.62 10.63 4.04
N LEU A 261 3.07 11.84 4.15
CA LEU A 261 3.39 12.95 3.28
C LEU A 261 4.41 13.86 3.96
N TYR A 262 5.40 14.28 3.18
CA TYR A 262 6.48 15.15 3.63
C TYR A 262 6.92 16.06 2.48
N ILE A 263 7.71 17.08 2.82
CA ILE A 263 8.45 17.85 1.84
C ILE A 263 9.92 17.49 1.98
N GLY A 264 10.48 16.84 0.97
CA GLY A 264 11.90 16.57 0.90
C GLY A 264 12.69 17.86 0.72
N ILE A 265 13.87 17.92 1.32
CA ILE A 265 14.78 19.07 1.24
C ILE A 265 16.02 18.62 0.44
N ASN A 266 16.26 19.23 -0.69
CA ASN A 266 17.40 18.91 -1.53
C ASN A 266 18.69 19.54 -0.97
N THR A 267 19.40 18.81 -0.12
CA THR A 267 20.69 19.27 0.46
C THR A 267 21.88 18.98 -0.46
N THR A 268 21.70 18.16 -1.50
CA THR A 268 22.73 17.82 -2.48
C THR A 268 22.79 18.80 -3.63
N GLY A 269 21.77 19.65 -3.77
CA GLY A 269 21.68 20.69 -4.80
C GLY A 269 22.61 21.88 -4.58
N GLU A 270 22.43 22.90 -5.43
CA GLU A 270 23.27 24.10 -5.44
C GLU A 270 22.95 25.08 -4.31
N ASN A 271 21.75 25.00 -3.70
CA ASN A 271 21.33 25.93 -2.66
C ASN A 271 22.04 25.69 -1.35
N ALA A 272 23.07 26.50 -1.07
CA ALA A 272 23.90 26.35 0.13
C ALA A 272 23.12 26.51 1.46
N ALA A 273 21.99 27.24 1.47
CA ALA A 273 21.17 27.44 2.66
C ALA A 273 20.62 26.10 3.19
N LEU A 274 20.25 25.17 2.32
CA LEU A 274 19.66 23.90 2.70
C LEU A 274 20.65 22.89 3.29
N LYS A 275 21.97 23.17 3.17
CA LYS A 275 23.03 22.38 3.80
C LYS A 275 23.17 22.68 5.30
N ASP A 276 22.69 23.85 5.78
CA ASP A 276 22.72 24.21 7.19
C ASP A 276 21.51 23.59 7.93
N PRO A 277 21.72 22.71 8.95
CA PRO A 277 20.63 22.09 9.69
C PRO A 277 19.72 23.10 10.38
N ARG A 278 20.25 24.28 10.78
CA ARG A 278 19.42 25.35 11.40
C ARG A 278 18.35 25.87 10.43
N VAL A 279 18.67 25.96 9.15
CA VAL A 279 17.68 26.34 8.11
C VAL A 279 16.62 25.25 8.00
N ARG A 280 17.00 23.97 7.92
CA ARG A 280 16.07 22.86 7.81
C ARG A 280 15.15 22.73 9.03
N GLN A 281 15.71 22.92 10.23
CA GLN A 281 14.95 23.01 11.48
C GLN A 281 13.96 24.20 11.45
N ALA A 282 14.41 25.38 11.00
CA ALA A 282 13.54 26.54 10.88
C ALA A 282 12.33 26.28 9.97
N LEU A 283 12.53 25.60 8.83
CA LEU A 283 11.44 25.21 7.95
C LEU A 283 10.44 24.29 8.66
N ASN A 284 10.92 23.39 9.53
CA ASN A 284 10.06 22.52 10.34
C ASN A 284 9.28 23.27 11.41
N TYR A 285 9.90 24.23 12.13
CA TYR A 285 9.22 25.07 13.12
C TYR A 285 8.19 26.02 12.48
N ALA A 286 8.39 26.42 11.22
CA ALA A 286 7.51 27.33 10.50
C ALA A 286 6.18 26.69 10.06
N VAL A 287 6.05 25.35 10.07
CA VAL A 287 4.87 24.66 9.52
C VAL A 287 3.90 24.21 10.61
N ASP A 288 2.69 24.78 10.59
CA ASP A 288 1.56 24.36 11.42
C ASP A 288 0.87 23.11 10.81
N ARG A 289 1.40 21.94 11.18
CA ARG A 289 0.86 20.64 10.72
C ARG A 289 -0.58 20.41 11.15
N ASN A 290 -0.90 20.81 12.40
CA ASN A 290 -2.25 20.64 12.94
C ASN A 290 -3.25 21.55 12.21
N GLY A 291 -2.85 22.78 11.90
CA GLY A 291 -3.64 23.70 11.09
C GLY A 291 -3.92 23.14 9.68
N ILE A 292 -2.93 22.52 9.05
CA ILE A 292 -3.09 21.82 7.75
C ILE A 292 -4.07 20.64 7.89
N VAL A 293 -3.86 19.77 8.88
CA VAL A 293 -4.72 18.59 9.12
C VAL A 293 -6.18 18.98 9.34
N GLN A 294 -6.43 19.97 10.18
CA GLN A 294 -7.80 20.40 10.47
C GLN A 294 -8.41 21.22 9.34
N GLY A 295 -7.65 22.17 8.77
CA GLY A 295 -8.17 23.10 7.77
C GLY A 295 -8.38 22.48 6.38
N ILE A 296 -7.53 21.53 5.98
CA ILE A 296 -7.58 20.93 4.63
C ILE A 296 -8.25 19.57 4.64
N PHE A 297 -8.03 18.76 5.69
CA PHE A 297 -8.49 17.37 5.74
C PHE A 297 -9.68 17.14 6.67
N GLY A 298 -10.10 18.13 7.46
CA GLY A 298 -11.21 17.94 8.40
C GLY A 298 -10.98 16.80 9.40
N GLY A 299 -9.69 16.50 9.74
CA GLY A 299 -9.31 15.39 10.61
C GLY A 299 -9.05 14.05 9.92
N LEU A 300 -9.14 13.95 8.58
CA LEU A 300 -8.75 12.76 7.81
C LEU A 300 -7.25 12.68 7.53
N ALA A 301 -6.45 13.20 8.42
CA ALA A 301 -5.01 13.06 8.47
C ALA A 301 -4.57 13.18 9.92
N THR A 302 -3.35 12.73 10.22
CA THR A 302 -2.73 12.84 11.55
C THR A 302 -1.34 13.44 11.36
N ALA A 303 -1.03 14.53 12.04
CA ALA A 303 0.30 15.14 12.01
C ALA A 303 1.35 14.13 12.49
N THR A 304 2.52 14.07 11.80
CA THR A 304 3.58 13.13 12.14
C THR A 304 4.78 13.81 12.80
N THR A 305 5.53 13.03 13.57
CA THR A 305 6.81 13.43 14.16
C THR A 305 7.98 13.18 13.23
N GLY A 306 7.81 12.24 12.28
CA GLY A 306 8.84 11.79 11.35
C GLY A 306 8.23 11.01 10.19
N LEU A 307 9.03 10.15 9.58
CA LEU A 307 8.65 9.32 8.44
C LEU A 307 7.95 8.01 8.85
N LEU A 308 8.14 7.57 10.09
CA LEU A 308 7.55 6.37 10.62
C LEU A 308 6.31 6.68 11.44
N THR A 309 5.42 5.71 11.54
CA THR A 309 4.15 5.76 12.28
C THR A 309 4.15 4.67 13.36
N PRO A 310 3.24 4.71 14.36
CA PRO A 310 3.22 3.72 15.44
C PRO A 310 3.07 2.25 15.03
N ILE A 311 2.64 1.97 13.79
CA ILE A 311 2.57 0.59 13.26
C ILE A 311 3.92 0.11 12.73
N ASP A 312 4.86 1.03 12.43
CA ASP A 312 6.11 0.70 11.78
C ASP A 312 7.14 0.18 12.79
N PHE A 313 7.82 -0.91 12.44
CA PHE A 313 9.01 -1.34 13.17
C PHE A 313 10.10 -0.26 13.07
N GLY A 314 10.70 0.09 14.20
CA GLY A 314 11.68 1.18 14.28
C GLY A 314 11.08 2.55 14.62
N TYR A 315 9.74 2.64 14.79
CA TYR A 315 9.11 3.85 15.30
C TYR A 315 9.53 4.14 16.73
N ASP A 316 9.90 5.40 17.00
CA ASP A 316 10.26 5.87 18.34
C ASP A 316 9.11 6.70 18.93
N PRO A 317 8.40 6.18 19.94
CA PRO A 317 7.30 6.91 20.60
C PRO A 317 7.76 8.06 21.50
N GLU A 318 9.06 8.12 21.85
CA GLU A 318 9.62 9.16 22.73
C GLU A 318 10.02 10.42 21.94
N LEU A 319 10.14 10.35 20.61
CA LEU A 319 10.45 11.51 19.78
C LEU A 319 9.30 12.51 19.76
N ALA A 320 9.58 13.72 20.21
CA ALA A 320 8.62 14.82 20.17
C ALA A 320 8.55 15.44 18.75
N PRO A 321 7.34 15.79 18.24
CA PRO A 321 7.22 16.49 16.98
C PRO A 321 7.82 17.89 17.08
N TYR A 322 8.29 18.44 15.95
CA TYR A 322 8.58 19.87 15.85
C TYR A 322 7.30 20.65 16.17
N PRO A 323 7.28 21.48 17.23
CA PRO A 323 6.13 22.36 17.48
C PRO A 323 6.04 23.46 16.41
N TYR A 324 4.84 23.97 16.15
CA TYR A 324 4.69 25.19 15.37
C TYR A 324 5.19 26.38 16.20
N ASP A 325 6.32 26.95 15.82
CA ASP A 325 6.97 28.09 16.49
C ASP A 325 7.63 29.01 15.45
N PRO A 326 6.86 29.94 14.84
CA PRO A 326 7.38 30.85 13.84
C PRO A 326 8.42 31.84 14.39
N GLU A 327 8.44 32.12 15.70
CA GLU A 327 9.47 32.95 16.30
C GLU A 327 10.83 32.22 16.36
N ARG A 328 10.80 30.95 16.76
CA ARG A 328 11.99 30.09 16.73
C ARG A 328 12.50 29.91 15.31
N ALA A 329 11.58 29.73 14.33
CA ALA A 329 11.95 29.65 12.91
C ALA A 329 12.72 30.89 12.45
N ARG A 330 12.21 32.09 12.73
CA ARG A 330 12.89 33.35 12.39
C ARG A 330 14.25 33.48 13.08
N ALA A 331 14.33 33.11 14.35
CA ALA A 331 15.60 33.13 15.10
C ALA A 331 16.65 32.22 14.44
N LEU A 332 16.31 30.98 14.10
CA LEU A 332 17.21 30.03 13.43
C LEU A 332 17.65 30.52 12.05
N LEU A 333 16.72 31.10 11.26
CA LEU A 333 17.08 31.70 9.96
C LEU A 333 18.07 32.86 10.13
N ALA A 334 17.88 33.71 11.14
CA ALA A 334 18.79 34.80 11.43
C ALA A 334 20.16 34.30 11.90
N GLU A 335 20.21 33.30 12.78
CA GLU A 335 21.45 32.65 13.25
C GLU A 335 22.23 31.99 12.08
N ALA A 336 21.49 31.50 11.06
CA ALA A 336 22.06 30.92 9.84
C ALA A 336 22.46 31.98 8.79
N GLY A 337 22.21 33.29 9.05
CA GLY A 337 22.59 34.37 8.14
C GLY A 337 21.50 34.83 7.17
N TYR A 338 20.27 34.35 7.31
CA TYR A 338 19.15 34.64 6.41
C TYR A 338 18.10 35.58 7.02
N ALA A 339 18.50 36.46 7.93
CA ALA A 339 17.62 37.48 8.54
C ALA A 339 16.94 38.44 7.52
N SER A 340 17.55 38.64 6.34
CA SER A 340 17.00 39.45 5.26
C SER A 340 16.09 38.69 4.29
N GLY A 341 15.86 37.41 4.53
CA GLY A 341 15.03 36.51 3.71
C GLY A 341 15.82 35.42 3.00
N LEU A 342 15.08 34.40 2.59
CA LEU A 342 15.55 33.25 1.82
C LEU A 342 14.55 32.98 0.69
N SER A 343 15.03 32.60 -0.50
CA SER A 343 14.15 32.21 -1.61
C SER A 343 14.37 30.74 -1.95
N LEU A 344 13.28 29.97 -2.06
CA LEU A 344 13.27 28.54 -2.33
C LEU A 344 12.25 28.19 -3.42
N VAL A 345 12.51 27.13 -4.16
CA VAL A 345 11.57 26.53 -5.13
C VAL A 345 10.91 25.33 -4.47
N LEU A 346 9.56 25.27 -4.46
CA LEU A 346 8.79 24.13 -3.98
C LEU A 346 8.06 23.47 -5.15
N GLY A 347 8.41 22.23 -5.46
CA GLY A 347 7.68 21.38 -6.40
C GLY A 347 6.54 20.63 -5.71
N THR A 348 5.41 20.49 -6.41
CA THR A 348 4.28 19.64 -5.98
C THR A 348 3.62 18.99 -7.17
N PRO A 349 3.17 17.73 -7.06
CA PRO A 349 2.30 17.15 -8.09
C PRO A 349 0.91 17.78 -8.05
N ASN A 350 0.08 17.46 -9.03
CA ASN A 350 -1.33 17.84 -9.09
C ASN A 350 -2.21 16.60 -9.18
N GLY A 351 -3.00 16.36 -8.14
CA GLY A 351 -4.00 15.29 -8.10
C GLY A 351 -3.47 13.88 -7.84
N ARG A 352 -2.22 13.74 -7.39
CA ARG A 352 -1.67 12.45 -6.96
C ARG A 352 -2.07 12.12 -5.52
N TYR A 353 -1.99 13.13 -4.65
CA TYR A 353 -2.41 13.03 -3.26
C TYR A 353 -3.63 13.89 -3.03
N VAL A 354 -4.44 13.53 -2.03
CA VAL A 354 -5.61 14.32 -1.67
C VAL A 354 -5.17 15.74 -1.29
N ASN A 355 -5.65 16.73 -2.01
CA ASN A 355 -5.38 18.17 -1.78
C ASN A 355 -3.89 18.56 -1.81
N ASP A 356 -3.05 17.87 -2.60
CA ASP A 356 -1.60 18.11 -2.68
C ASP A 356 -1.23 19.57 -2.97
N VAL A 357 -1.88 20.20 -3.95
CA VAL A 357 -1.65 21.62 -4.30
C VAL A 357 -2.04 22.55 -3.15
N GLN A 358 -3.17 22.29 -2.48
CA GLN A 358 -3.63 23.10 -1.34
C GLN A 358 -2.67 22.99 -0.14
N VAL A 359 -2.13 21.78 0.10
CA VAL A 359 -1.11 21.57 1.13
C VAL A 359 0.17 22.35 0.81
N ALA A 360 0.66 22.26 -0.43
CA ALA A 360 1.85 23.00 -0.86
C ALA A 360 1.66 24.52 -0.76
N GLN A 361 0.47 25.04 -1.12
CA GLN A 361 0.11 26.44 -0.95
C GLN A 361 0.08 26.88 0.52
N ALA A 362 -0.49 26.05 1.40
CA ALA A 362 -0.52 26.34 2.84
C ALA A 362 0.89 26.39 3.43
N VAL A 363 1.75 25.42 3.09
CA VAL A 363 3.16 25.42 3.51
C VAL A 363 3.89 26.65 2.97
N ALA A 364 3.75 26.99 1.68
CA ALA A 364 4.38 28.15 1.09
C ALA A 364 3.98 29.45 1.81
N ALA A 365 2.70 29.60 2.16
CA ALA A 365 2.20 30.77 2.91
C ALA A 365 2.78 30.84 4.35
N GLN A 366 2.92 29.70 5.03
CA GLN A 366 3.52 29.62 6.36
C GLN A 366 5.02 29.93 6.34
N LEU A 367 5.74 29.44 5.34
CA LEU A 367 7.15 29.78 5.12
C LEU A 367 7.33 31.27 4.80
N GLN A 368 6.45 31.84 3.99
CA GLN A 368 6.45 33.29 3.70
C GLN A 368 6.29 34.14 4.97
N ALA A 369 5.50 33.69 5.94
CA ALA A 369 5.27 34.38 7.21
C ALA A 369 6.54 34.47 8.08
N VAL A 370 7.53 33.64 7.85
CA VAL A 370 8.82 33.66 8.57
C VAL A 370 9.97 34.21 7.71
N GLY A 371 9.68 34.79 6.53
CA GLY A 371 10.68 35.41 5.66
C GLY A 371 11.28 34.51 4.59
N VAL A 372 10.68 33.34 4.33
CA VAL A 372 11.10 32.44 3.23
C VAL A 372 10.14 32.60 2.05
N THR A 373 10.59 33.22 0.97
CA THR A 373 9.83 33.34 -0.28
C THR A 373 9.85 32.02 -1.04
N VAL A 374 8.67 31.52 -1.41
CA VAL A 374 8.52 30.23 -2.10
C VAL A 374 8.00 30.42 -3.52
N ASP A 375 8.76 29.98 -4.53
CA ASP A 375 8.28 29.78 -5.90
C ASP A 375 7.62 28.40 -5.99
N LEU A 376 6.27 28.37 -5.99
CA LEU A 376 5.51 27.12 -6.03
C LEU A 376 5.32 26.63 -7.47
N GLN A 377 5.86 25.47 -7.78
CA GLN A 377 5.78 24.82 -9.08
C GLN A 377 4.88 23.59 -9.07
N VAL A 378 3.70 23.71 -9.65
CA VAL A 378 2.71 22.62 -9.79
C VAL A 378 2.97 21.88 -11.10
N ARG A 379 3.09 20.55 -11.04
CA ARG A 379 3.47 19.70 -12.19
C ARG A 379 2.58 18.49 -12.33
N GLU A 380 2.49 17.95 -13.54
CA GLU A 380 1.90 16.63 -13.79
C GLU A 380 2.72 15.55 -13.07
N TYR A 381 2.05 14.56 -12.46
CA TYR A 381 2.71 13.59 -11.57
C TYR A 381 3.80 12.75 -12.24
N GLY A 382 3.53 12.25 -13.45
CA GLY A 382 4.51 11.39 -14.17
C GLY A 382 5.81 12.13 -14.48
N ALA A 383 5.70 13.37 -14.98
CA ALA A 383 6.85 14.23 -15.24
C ALA A 383 7.58 14.60 -13.94
N TYR A 384 6.82 14.95 -12.89
CA TYR A 384 7.33 15.31 -11.58
C TYR A 384 8.17 14.19 -10.94
N VAL A 385 7.62 12.99 -10.90
CA VAL A 385 8.30 11.81 -10.34
C VAL A 385 9.53 11.45 -11.18
N GLY A 386 9.45 11.58 -12.52
CA GLY A 386 10.58 11.36 -13.40
C GLY A 386 11.77 12.29 -13.09
N GLU A 387 11.50 13.57 -12.79
CA GLU A 387 12.53 14.52 -12.34
C GLU A 387 13.13 14.10 -11.00
N LEU A 388 12.30 13.74 -10.02
CA LEU A 388 12.80 13.29 -8.70
C LEU A 388 13.69 12.06 -8.85
N PHE A 389 13.31 11.07 -9.64
CA PHE A 389 14.12 9.85 -9.81
C PHE A 389 15.37 10.04 -10.68
N SER A 390 15.44 11.12 -11.45
CA SER A 390 16.63 11.47 -12.23
C SER A 390 17.67 12.31 -11.47
N GLY A 391 17.42 12.63 -10.19
CA GLY A 391 18.30 13.50 -9.40
C GLY A 391 18.10 15.00 -9.64
N ALA A 392 17.00 15.40 -10.31
CA ALA A 392 16.71 16.79 -10.67
C ALA A 392 15.66 17.45 -9.77
N ALA A 393 15.61 17.09 -8.47
CA ALA A 393 14.65 17.68 -7.53
C ALA A 393 14.89 19.19 -7.35
N PRO A 394 13.81 19.99 -7.22
CA PRO A 394 13.91 21.39 -6.78
C PRO A 394 14.41 21.48 -5.32
N ASP A 395 14.57 22.70 -4.79
CA ASP A 395 15.00 22.92 -3.41
C ASP A 395 14.16 22.15 -2.38
N LEU A 396 12.84 22.20 -2.57
CA LEU A 396 11.82 21.53 -1.78
C LEU A 396 10.88 20.76 -2.70
N PHE A 397 10.45 19.55 -2.29
CA PHE A 397 9.53 18.74 -3.10
C PHE A 397 8.53 17.97 -2.24
N LEU A 398 7.23 18.19 -2.51
CA LEU A 398 6.14 17.48 -1.81
C LEU A 398 5.96 16.08 -2.41
N ILE A 399 6.07 15.05 -1.55
CA ILE A 399 5.86 13.66 -1.95
C ILE A 399 5.29 12.85 -0.79
N GLY A 400 4.61 11.75 -1.11
CA GLY A 400 4.13 10.78 -0.12
C GLY A 400 4.80 9.42 -0.32
N TRP A 401 5.25 8.82 0.77
CA TRP A 401 5.83 7.49 0.79
C TRP A 401 4.95 6.51 1.55
N GLY A 402 4.52 5.44 0.91
CA GLY A 402 3.75 4.36 1.53
C GLY A 402 4.69 3.30 2.09
N ASN A 403 4.59 3.00 3.36
CA ASN A 403 5.38 1.96 4.02
C ASN A 403 4.57 0.66 4.16
N ALA A 404 4.26 0.01 3.04
CA ALA A 404 3.54 -1.27 3.06
C ALA A 404 4.24 -2.39 3.86
N PRO A 405 5.58 -2.46 3.95
CA PRO A 405 6.28 -3.38 4.83
C PRO A 405 6.05 -3.14 6.33
N PHE A 406 5.68 -1.94 6.74
CA PHE A 406 5.64 -1.49 8.14
C PHE A 406 6.98 -1.64 8.84
N ASP A 407 8.07 -1.29 8.15
CA ASP A 407 9.44 -1.41 8.64
C ASP A 407 10.26 -0.17 8.26
N ALA A 408 11.09 0.30 9.18
CA ALA A 408 11.98 1.45 8.99
C ALA A 408 12.96 1.24 7.82
N ASP A 409 13.37 0.01 7.56
CA ASP A 409 14.29 -0.32 6.47
C ASP A 409 13.81 0.23 5.14
N PHE A 410 12.55 -0.07 4.77
CA PHE A 410 11.98 0.35 3.50
C PHE A 410 11.90 1.88 3.34
N VAL A 411 11.76 2.59 4.45
CA VAL A 411 11.69 4.05 4.48
C VAL A 411 13.07 4.68 4.49
N TYR A 412 13.90 4.30 5.47
CA TYR A 412 15.20 4.94 5.70
C TYR A 412 16.20 4.62 4.59
N TRP A 413 16.20 3.37 4.09
CA TRP A 413 17.04 2.96 2.97
C TRP A 413 16.74 3.78 1.73
N ASN A 414 15.48 3.88 1.31
CA ASN A 414 15.11 4.51 0.05
C ASN A 414 15.13 6.05 0.09
N LEU A 415 14.90 6.66 1.27
CA LEU A 415 14.71 8.10 1.38
C LEU A 415 15.87 8.85 2.04
N LEU A 416 16.72 8.16 2.82
CA LEU A 416 17.72 8.82 3.66
C LEU A 416 19.13 8.25 3.48
N ARG A 417 19.29 6.97 3.11
CA ARG A 417 20.60 6.37 2.84
C ARG A 417 21.21 7.08 1.63
N THR A 418 22.43 7.60 1.77
CA THR A 418 23.15 8.29 0.68
C THR A 418 23.16 7.47 -0.61
N ASP A 419 22.97 8.13 -1.75
CA ASP A 419 22.92 7.56 -3.11
C ASP A 419 21.77 6.57 -3.37
N GLN A 420 20.76 6.53 -2.50
CA GLN A 420 19.56 5.73 -2.74
C GLN A 420 18.44 6.53 -3.44
N LEU A 421 17.38 5.83 -3.84
CA LEU A 421 16.32 6.18 -4.79
C LEU A 421 15.81 7.63 -4.73
N LEU A 422 15.47 8.13 -3.55
CA LEU A 422 14.96 9.50 -3.32
C LEU A 422 15.74 10.21 -2.21
N SER A 423 16.96 9.79 -1.95
CA SER A 423 17.82 10.44 -0.97
C SER A 423 18.48 11.67 -1.57
N TYR A 424 18.02 12.83 -1.13
CA TYR A 424 18.63 14.14 -1.41
C TYR A 424 19.38 14.68 -0.20
N TYR A 425 19.86 13.78 0.63
CA TYR A 425 20.56 14.04 1.89
C TYR A 425 21.74 13.08 2.03
N SER A 426 22.77 13.47 2.75
CA SER A 426 23.91 12.62 3.02
C SER A 426 24.43 12.86 4.43
N ASN A 427 24.54 11.78 5.21
CA ASN A 427 25.12 11.80 6.54
C ASN A 427 25.75 10.42 6.82
N PRO A 428 27.10 10.32 6.91
CA PRO A 428 27.78 9.04 7.09
C PRO A 428 27.43 8.32 8.41
N GLU A 429 27.08 9.04 9.47
CA GLU A 429 26.67 8.44 10.75
C GLU A 429 25.29 7.81 10.62
N LEU A 430 24.36 8.50 9.96
CA LEU A 430 23.04 7.97 9.64
C LEU A 430 23.13 6.77 8.69
N ASP A 431 23.98 6.85 7.67
CA ASP A 431 24.22 5.76 6.73
C ASP A 431 24.66 4.49 7.43
N ALA A 432 25.61 4.59 8.38
CA ALA A 432 26.10 3.45 9.13
C ALA A 432 24.99 2.77 9.96
N LEU A 433 24.09 3.55 10.56
CA LEU A 433 22.94 3.01 11.30
C LEU A 433 21.92 2.35 10.39
N ILE A 434 21.64 2.96 9.24
CA ILE A 434 20.72 2.38 8.23
C ILE A 434 21.32 1.08 7.69
N ASP A 435 22.64 1.04 7.40
CA ASP A 435 23.32 -0.16 6.90
C ASP A 435 23.24 -1.32 7.91
N VAL A 436 23.40 -1.06 9.22
CA VAL A 436 23.19 -2.07 10.27
C VAL A 436 21.76 -2.62 10.21
N GLY A 437 20.76 -1.75 10.17
CA GLY A 437 19.35 -2.18 10.10
C GLY A 437 18.99 -2.94 8.83
N HIS A 438 19.65 -2.62 7.70
CA HIS A 438 19.43 -3.22 6.39
C HIS A 438 20.11 -4.59 6.21
N THR A 439 21.23 -4.83 6.88
CA THR A 439 22.05 -6.04 6.67
C THR A 439 22.03 -7.02 7.83
N THR A 440 21.27 -6.77 8.88
CA THR A 440 21.16 -7.62 10.07
C THR A 440 19.74 -8.19 10.18
N ILE A 441 19.62 -9.49 10.45
CA ILE A 441 18.31 -10.13 10.71
C ILE A 441 17.94 -10.10 12.20
N ASP A 442 18.87 -9.81 13.10
CA ASP A 442 18.59 -9.65 14.54
C ASP A 442 17.70 -8.44 14.79
N ARG A 443 16.47 -8.72 15.21
CA ARG A 443 15.43 -7.70 15.41
C ARG A 443 15.80 -6.66 16.49
N SER A 444 16.53 -7.06 17.51
CA SER A 444 16.93 -6.16 18.60
C SER A 444 18.02 -5.20 18.16
N GLU A 445 19.00 -5.68 17.41
CA GLU A 445 20.08 -4.88 16.83
C GLU A 445 19.51 -3.88 15.81
N ARG A 446 18.63 -4.33 14.92
CA ARG A 446 17.92 -3.46 13.98
C ARG A 446 17.14 -2.35 14.68
N LEU A 447 16.37 -2.71 15.73
CA LEU A 447 15.59 -1.73 16.50
C LEU A 447 16.49 -0.67 17.12
N ALA A 448 17.61 -1.05 17.76
CA ALA A 448 18.53 -0.12 18.35
C ALA A 448 19.15 0.84 17.33
N ALA A 449 19.51 0.32 16.15
CA ALA A 449 20.04 1.13 15.05
C ALA A 449 19.00 2.15 14.55
N TYR A 450 17.75 1.73 14.31
CA TYR A 450 16.69 2.63 13.81
C TYR A 450 16.26 3.67 14.84
N LEU A 451 16.21 3.35 16.13
CA LEU A 451 15.93 4.34 17.16
C LEU A 451 17.04 5.40 17.22
N SER A 452 18.33 4.98 17.09
CA SER A 452 19.45 5.93 17.00
C SER A 452 19.38 6.78 15.73
N ALA A 453 19.04 6.17 14.59
CA ALA A 453 18.81 6.87 13.32
C ALA A 453 17.70 7.92 13.43
N ALA A 454 16.60 7.59 14.11
CA ALA A 454 15.46 8.49 14.30
C ALA A 454 15.84 9.79 15.03
N VAL A 455 16.75 9.72 16.01
CA VAL A 455 17.28 10.91 16.71
C VAL A 455 18.07 11.79 15.73
N ILE A 456 18.97 11.22 14.93
CA ILE A 456 19.73 11.98 13.93
C ILE A 456 18.80 12.61 12.90
N ILE A 457 17.80 11.88 12.42
CA ILE A 457 16.81 12.39 11.46
C ILE A 457 16.03 13.58 12.05
N GLN A 458 15.68 13.50 13.32
CA GLN A 458 15.01 14.59 14.03
C GLN A 458 15.92 15.82 14.14
N ASP A 459 17.16 15.65 14.57
CA ASP A 459 18.10 16.75 14.79
C ASP A 459 18.55 17.42 13.48
N GLU A 460 18.80 16.62 12.46
CA GLU A 460 19.27 17.08 11.15
C GLU A 460 18.16 17.61 10.24
N ALA A 461 16.88 17.25 10.51
CA ALA A 461 15.71 17.69 9.76
C ALA A 461 15.88 17.59 8.22
N PRO A 462 16.20 16.43 7.64
CA PRO A 462 16.44 16.28 6.20
C PRO A 462 15.17 16.54 5.36
N MET A 463 14.01 16.68 5.99
CA MET A 463 12.73 16.97 5.35
C MET A 463 11.79 17.71 6.31
N ILE A 464 10.75 18.35 5.76
CA ILE A 464 9.65 18.87 6.55
C ILE A 464 8.61 17.76 6.71
N PHE A 465 8.49 17.21 7.92
CA PHE A 465 7.50 16.20 8.23
C PHE A 465 6.11 16.83 8.23
N LEU A 466 5.13 16.22 7.61
CA LEU A 466 3.80 16.79 7.51
C LEU A 466 2.75 15.94 8.26
N TYR A 467 2.24 14.92 7.60
CA TYR A 467 1.15 14.12 8.15
C TYR A 467 1.10 12.73 7.51
N LYS A 468 0.50 11.79 8.19
CA LYS A 468 -0.01 10.55 7.60
C LYS A 468 -1.48 10.75 7.18
N GLN A 469 -1.81 10.25 6.02
CA GLN A 469 -3.16 10.29 5.50
C GLN A 469 -3.97 9.15 6.13
N LYS A 470 -5.25 9.42 6.46
CA LYS A 470 -6.20 8.36 6.77
C LYS A 470 -6.83 7.85 5.49
N ASP A 471 -6.89 6.54 5.37
CA ASP A 471 -7.68 5.92 4.32
C ASP A 471 -9.14 5.85 4.74
N ALA A 472 -10.02 6.25 3.85
CA ALA A 472 -11.44 6.38 4.11
C ALA A 472 -12.26 5.51 3.13
N TYR A 473 -13.15 4.73 3.72
CA TYR A 473 -14.03 3.80 3.03
C TYR A 473 -15.49 4.09 3.39
N GLY A 474 -16.40 3.92 2.43
CA GLY A 474 -17.82 3.81 2.74
C GLY A 474 -18.17 2.34 2.83
N VAL A 475 -18.82 1.92 3.92
CA VAL A 475 -19.14 0.52 4.19
C VAL A 475 -20.63 0.37 4.46
N SER A 476 -21.28 -0.57 3.75
CA SER A 476 -22.67 -0.91 3.96
C SER A 476 -22.90 -1.50 5.36
N ASP A 477 -23.97 -1.09 6.03
CA ASP A 477 -24.32 -1.57 7.37
C ASP A 477 -24.67 -3.06 7.44
N ARG A 478 -24.92 -3.69 6.28
CA ARG A 478 -25.12 -5.16 6.22
C ARG A 478 -23.81 -5.95 6.32
N LEU A 479 -22.65 -5.30 6.10
CA LEU A 479 -21.33 -5.94 6.09
C LEU A 479 -20.59 -5.64 7.40
N VAL A 480 -20.00 -6.66 8.01
CA VAL A 480 -19.05 -6.53 9.11
C VAL A 480 -17.64 -6.72 8.54
N TRP A 481 -16.93 -5.63 8.40
CA TRP A 481 -15.57 -5.57 7.87
C TRP A 481 -14.86 -4.32 8.41
N GLU A 482 -13.55 -4.41 8.63
CA GLU A 482 -12.72 -3.30 9.07
C GLU A 482 -11.58 -3.04 8.08
N PRO A 483 -11.27 -1.76 7.77
CA PRO A 483 -10.18 -1.42 6.87
C PRO A 483 -8.80 -1.71 7.50
N ARG A 484 -7.81 -1.92 6.64
CA ARG A 484 -6.42 -2.19 7.00
C ARG A 484 -5.53 -1.01 6.61
N ALA A 485 -4.45 -0.79 7.38
CA ALA A 485 -3.48 0.30 7.15
C ALA A 485 -2.66 0.12 5.85
N ASP A 486 -2.61 -1.09 5.30
CA ASP A 486 -1.91 -1.41 4.04
C ASP A 486 -2.78 -1.22 2.79
N GLU A 487 -3.96 -0.62 2.94
CA GLU A 487 -4.95 -0.38 1.87
C GLU A 487 -5.57 -1.67 1.29
N PHE A 488 -5.25 -2.84 1.84
CA PHE A 488 -5.74 -4.11 1.31
C PHE A 488 -7.16 -4.41 1.80
N ILE A 489 -8.00 -4.85 0.85
CA ILE A 489 -9.35 -5.33 1.12
C ILE A 489 -9.29 -6.85 1.21
N TYR A 490 -9.35 -7.40 2.42
CA TYR A 490 -9.37 -8.84 2.65
C TYR A 490 -10.68 -9.23 3.33
N LEU A 491 -11.48 -10.05 2.65
CA LEU A 491 -12.88 -10.33 3.01
C LEU A 491 -13.09 -11.75 3.54
N TYR A 492 -12.04 -12.58 3.69
CA TYR A 492 -12.20 -13.94 4.22
C TYR A 492 -12.86 -13.97 5.60
N GLY A 493 -12.50 -13.07 6.48
CA GLY A 493 -13.08 -12.94 7.83
C GLY A 493 -14.34 -12.08 7.92
N ALA A 494 -14.78 -11.47 6.81
CA ALA A 494 -15.96 -10.62 6.79
C ALA A 494 -17.26 -11.45 6.87
N THR A 495 -18.31 -10.85 7.44
CA THR A 495 -19.62 -11.49 7.57
C THR A 495 -20.75 -10.55 7.17
N LEU A 496 -21.88 -11.10 6.74
CA LEU A 496 -23.12 -10.35 6.57
C LEU A 496 -23.96 -10.44 7.85
N LYS A 497 -24.59 -9.30 8.23
CA LYS A 497 -25.56 -9.23 9.34
C LYS A 497 -26.88 -9.84 8.95
#